data_f66d5f8f549d20ed08be7ae3946cdf6d
#
_entry.id   f66d5f8f549d20ed08be7ae3946cdf6d
#
_cell.length_a   1.000
_cell.length_b   1.000
_cell.length_c   1.000
_cell.angle_alpha   90.00
_cell.angle_beta   90.00
_cell.angle_gamma   90.00
#
_symmetry.space_group_name_H-M   'P 1'
#
loop_
_entity.id
_entity.type
_entity.pdbx_description
1 polymer ?
#
loop_
_entity_poly.entity_id
_entity_poly.type
_entity_poly.pdbx_seq_one_letter_code
_entity_poly.pdbx_strand_id
1 'polypeptide(L)'
;MAVSVPSRDRRLTAPVDLVLASRLAIIAALVGLAAIAWWATDLRMAGMDAGPGTDPGALGFYVTTWVVMMAAMMFPSIAPMVLMYVGLQRGRRAKGLAAPVGATACFVAGYLLIWAVVGLVGYAVLELGRELDGGFFAWDHAGKWTAAGVLAVAAIYEFTPAKQACLKRCRGPLWFLVSEWRDGRLGALRMGVVHGGWCVGCCWALMAALFALGAMSLFWMIVVALLIAVEKLLPWRAAATAGVAAVLAALAIGVAAAPADVPGLTVPSGKSMMDMKGMDKPAMDKGKPAMDKPAMDMSK
;
A
#
# COMPACT_ATOMS: atom_id res chain seq x y z
N MET A 1 -54.76 2.25 46.18
CA MET A 1 -54.41 2.10 44.76
C MET A 1 -52.86 2.11 44.63
N ALA A 2 -52.26 0.95 44.50
CA ALA A 2 -50.84 0.82 44.25
C ALA A 2 -50.59 0.87 42.76
N VAL A 3 -49.89 1.93 42.31
CA VAL A 3 -49.45 2.06 40.91
C VAL A 3 -48.24 1.17 40.72
N SER A 4 -48.42 0.05 40.04
CA SER A 4 -47.30 -0.81 39.62
C SER A 4 -46.48 -0.10 38.53
N VAL A 5 -45.25 0.33 38.85
CA VAL A 5 -44.27 0.82 37.90
C VAL A 5 -43.80 -0.40 37.08
N PRO A 6 -43.96 -0.40 35.76
CA PRO A 6 -43.47 -1.50 34.94
C PRO A 6 -41.93 -1.45 34.93
N SER A 7 -41.30 -2.55 35.31
CA SER A 7 -39.84 -2.76 35.28
C SER A 7 -39.34 -2.66 33.83
N ARG A 8 -38.74 -1.50 33.51
CA ARG A 8 -38.25 -1.11 32.19
C ARG A 8 -36.76 -1.39 32.02
N ASP A 9 -36.29 -2.55 32.45
CA ASP A 9 -34.83 -2.78 32.44
C ASP A 9 -34.39 -4.19 32.06
N ARG A 10 -34.93 -4.73 30.96
CA ARG A 10 -34.42 -6.02 30.46
C ARG A 10 -34.14 -6.06 28.95
N ARG A 11 -33.91 -4.92 28.26
CA ARG A 11 -33.72 -4.95 26.79
C ARG A 11 -32.47 -4.28 26.27
N LEU A 12 -31.47 -3.90 27.01
CA LEU A 12 -30.36 -3.11 26.50
C LEU A 12 -28.94 -3.63 26.82
N THR A 13 -28.79 -4.80 27.39
CA THR A 13 -27.46 -5.41 27.49
C THR A 13 -27.39 -6.61 26.55
N ALA A 14 -26.96 -6.39 25.31
CA ALA A 14 -26.31 -7.49 24.61
C ALA A 14 -25.20 -8.00 25.53
N PRO A 15 -25.10 -9.32 25.81
CA PRO A 15 -24.10 -9.84 26.72
C PRO A 15 -22.74 -9.35 26.24
N VAL A 16 -21.95 -8.84 27.19
CA VAL A 16 -20.62 -8.26 26.93
C VAL A 16 -19.78 -9.18 26.04
N ASP A 17 -19.95 -10.49 26.21
CA ASP A 17 -19.32 -11.55 25.43
C ASP A 17 -19.64 -11.50 23.93
N LEU A 18 -20.89 -11.21 23.56
CA LEU A 18 -21.29 -11.10 22.14
C LEU A 18 -20.69 -9.86 21.46
N VAL A 19 -20.56 -8.76 22.21
CA VAL A 19 -19.90 -7.54 21.70
C VAL A 19 -18.41 -7.78 21.52
N LEU A 20 -17.77 -8.42 22.50
CA LEU A 20 -16.35 -8.77 22.45
C LEU A 20 -16.06 -9.77 21.31
N ALA A 21 -16.82 -10.87 21.26
CA ALA A 21 -16.66 -11.88 20.20
C ALA A 21 -16.80 -11.27 18.79
N SER A 22 -17.72 -10.34 18.61
CA SER A 22 -17.91 -9.67 17.34
C SER A 22 -16.79 -8.70 16.96
N ARG A 23 -16.18 -8.03 17.94
CA ARG A 23 -15.00 -7.17 17.73
C ARG A 23 -13.80 -8.03 17.35
N LEU A 24 -13.58 -9.12 18.07
CA LEU A 24 -12.52 -10.08 17.78
C LEU A 24 -12.68 -10.71 16.38
N ALA A 25 -13.90 -11.07 15.97
CA ALA A 25 -14.18 -11.60 14.65
C ALA A 25 -13.84 -10.59 13.53
N ILE A 26 -14.13 -9.30 13.71
CA ILE A 26 -13.78 -8.25 12.73
C ILE A 26 -12.26 -8.07 12.67
N ILE A 27 -11.59 -8.02 13.81
CA ILE A 27 -10.12 -7.93 13.86
C ILE A 27 -9.51 -9.14 13.17
N ALA A 28 -9.98 -10.35 13.52
CA ALA A 28 -9.49 -11.59 12.89
C ALA A 28 -9.74 -11.61 11.38
N ALA A 29 -10.89 -11.12 10.91
CA ALA A 29 -11.17 -11.00 9.48
C ALA A 29 -10.23 -10.01 8.78
N LEU A 30 -9.99 -8.83 9.35
CA LEU A 30 -9.08 -7.84 8.77
C LEU A 30 -7.63 -8.32 8.79
N VAL A 31 -7.18 -8.94 9.89
CA VAL A 31 -5.84 -9.52 9.99
C VAL A 31 -5.67 -10.71 9.04
N GLY A 32 -6.70 -11.58 8.96
CA GLY A 32 -6.70 -12.71 8.03
C GLY A 32 -6.64 -12.25 6.57
N LEU A 33 -7.45 -11.25 6.19
CA LEU A 33 -7.39 -10.65 4.86
C LEU A 33 -6.03 -9.99 4.59
N ALA A 34 -5.46 -9.30 5.57
CA ALA A 34 -4.11 -8.75 5.45
C ALA A 34 -3.05 -9.86 5.26
N ALA A 35 -3.13 -10.95 6.02
CA ALA A 35 -2.21 -12.08 5.89
C ALA A 35 -2.32 -12.76 4.51
N ILE A 36 -3.53 -12.96 4.01
CA ILE A 36 -3.77 -13.48 2.65
C ILE A 36 -3.21 -12.50 1.60
N ALA A 37 -3.42 -11.20 1.80
CA ALA A 37 -2.92 -10.17 0.91
C ALA A 37 -1.37 -10.12 0.92
N TRP A 38 -0.73 -10.28 2.08
CA TRP A 38 0.72 -10.41 2.20
C TRP A 38 1.25 -11.64 1.45
N TRP A 39 0.63 -12.80 1.66
CA TRP A 39 0.98 -14.03 0.95
C TRP A 39 0.80 -13.89 -0.57
N ALA A 40 -0.31 -13.33 -1.02
CA ALA A 40 -0.56 -13.08 -2.44
C ALA A 40 0.42 -12.07 -3.04
N THR A 41 0.85 -11.07 -2.27
CA THR A 41 1.88 -10.09 -2.68
C THR A 41 3.23 -10.78 -2.85
N ASP A 42 3.65 -11.59 -1.88
CA ASP A 42 4.90 -12.36 -1.94
C ASP A 42 4.94 -13.25 -3.19
N LEU A 43 3.89 -14.03 -3.45
CA LEU A 43 3.80 -14.88 -4.64
C LEU A 43 3.86 -14.09 -5.96
N ARG A 44 3.25 -12.90 -6.01
CA ARG A 44 3.22 -12.07 -7.23
C ARG A 44 4.53 -11.34 -7.49
N MET A 45 5.25 -11.01 -6.44
CA MET A 45 6.46 -10.20 -6.52
C MET A 45 7.75 -11.05 -6.42
N ALA A 46 7.63 -12.38 -6.24
CA ALA A 46 8.76 -13.28 -6.16
C ALA A 46 9.67 -13.12 -7.39
N GLY A 47 10.94 -12.78 -7.16
CA GLY A 47 11.94 -12.59 -8.21
C GLY A 47 11.84 -11.28 -9.00
N MET A 48 10.91 -10.37 -8.64
CA MET A 48 10.72 -9.10 -9.35
C MET A 48 11.51 -7.93 -8.73
N ASP A 49 12.15 -8.11 -7.58
CA ASP A 49 12.91 -7.05 -6.92
C ASP A 49 14.26 -6.84 -7.62
N ALA A 50 14.29 -5.90 -8.54
CA ALA A 50 15.51 -5.39 -9.18
C ALA A 50 15.95 -4.03 -8.59
N GLY A 51 15.39 -3.63 -7.46
CA GLY A 51 15.67 -2.37 -6.78
C GLY A 51 14.85 -1.18 -7.30
N PRO A 52 15.28 0.05 -6.97
CA PRO A 52 14.64 1.26 -7.45
C PRO A 52 14.58 1.33 -8.98
N GLY A 53 13.40 1.67 -9.53
CA GLY A 53 13.17 1.74 -10.97
C GLY A 53 12.80 0.41 -11.63
N THR A 54 12.53 -0.64 -10.85
CA THR A 54 12.00 -1.91 -11.38
C THR A 54 10.77 -1.68 -12.25
N ASP A 55 10.70 -2.36 -13.40
CA ASP A 55 9.55 -2.30 -14.30
C ASP A 55 8.28 -2.76 -13.58
N PRO A 56 7.23 -1.91 -13.52
CA PRO A 56 5.98 -2.29 -12.87
C PRO A 56 5.17 -3.34 -13.66
N GLY A 57 5.57 -3.66 -14.88
CA GLY A 57 4.85 -4.57 -15.76
C GLY A 57 3.58 -3.98 -16.37
N ALA A 58 2.74 -4.82 -16.95
CA ALA A 58 1.49 -4.40 -17.57
C ALA A 58 0.54 -3.74 -16.55
N LEU A 59 -0.18 -2.69 -16.96
CA LEU A 59 -1.08 -1.90 -16.11
C LEU A 59 -2.03 -2.77 -15.26
N GLY A 60 -2.65 -3.79 -15.85
CA GLY A 60 -3.58 -4.67 -15.12
C GLY A 60 -2.90 -5.47 -14.01
N PHE A 61 -1.70 -5.97 -14.26
CA PHE A 61 -0.88 -6.64 -13.25
C PHE A 61 -0.47 -5.67 -12.15
N TYR A 62 0.02 -4.49 -12.51
CA TYR A 62 0.43 -3.47 -11.57
C TYR A 62 -0.72 -3.04 -10.64
N VAL A 63 -1.88 -2.64 -11.21
CA VAL A 63 -3.02 -2.15 -10.41
C VAL A 63 -3.55 -3.22 -9.48
N THR A 64 -3.66 -4.48 -9.95
CA THR A 64 -4.13 -5.57 -9.09
C THR A 64 -3.14 -5.88 -7.96
N THR A 65 -1.85 -5.91 -8.25
CA THR A 65 -0.79 -6.10 -7.25
C THR A 65 -0.75 -4.94 -6.26
N TRP A 66 -0.85 -3.69 -6.76
CA TRP A 66 -0.92 -2.49 -5.94
C TRP A 66 -2.08 -2.52 -4.94
N VAL A 67 -3.31 -2.85 -5.39
CA VAL A 67 -4.49 -2.90 -4.50
C VAL A 67 -4.33 -4.01 -3.45
N VAL A 68 -3.81 -5.17 -3.82
CA VAL A 68 -3.52 -6.27 -2.88
C VAL A 68 -2.47 -5.83 -1.85
N MET A 69 -1.38 -5.20 -2.30
CA MET A 69 -0.34 -4.64 -1.44
C MET A 69 -0.90 -3.60 -0.48
N MET A 70 -1.75 -2.68 -0.97
CA MET A 70 -2.41 -1.69 -0.12
C MET A 70 -3.34 -2.34 0.92
N ALA A 71 -4.06 -3.40 0.57
CA ALA A 71 -4.86 -4.15 1.52
C ALA A 71 -3.98 -4.80 2.60
N ALA A 72 -2.85 -5.42 2.22
CA ALA A 72 -1.89 -6.02 3.14
C ALA A 72 -1.37 -5.02 4.18
N MET A 73 -0.91 -3.85 3.72
CA MET A 73 -0.28 -2.84 4.56
C MET A 73 -1.28 -2.03 5.39
N MET A 74 -2.48 -1.77 4.83
CA MET A 74 -3.41 -0.78 5.38
C MET A 74 -4.54 -1.39 6.24
N PHE A 75 -4.93 -2.65 6.05
CA PHE A 75 -6.01 -3.24 6.83
C PHE A 75 -5.76 -3.26 8.34
N PRO A 76 -4.55 -3.56 8.83
CA PRO A 76 -4.27 -3.42 10.27
C PRO A 76 -4.46 -1.99 10.77
N SER A 77 -4.06 -1.00 9.98
CA SER A 77 -4.12 0.41 10.35
C SER A 77 -5.53 1.02 10.32
N ILE A 78 -6.44 0.49 9.48
CA ILE A 78 -7.84 0.94 9.38
C ILE A 78 -8.77 0.21 10.36
N ALA A 79 -8.30 -0.85 11.02
CA ALA A 79 -9.11 -1.69 11.89
C ALA A 79 -9.90 -0.90 12.97
N PRO A 80 -9.33 0.09 13.69
CA PRO A 80 -10.08 0.89 14.66
C PRO A 80 -11.27 1.64 14.04
N MET A 81 -11.11 2.14 12.81
CA MET A 81 -12.18 2.84 12.08
C MET A 81 -13.30 1.88 11.70
N VAL A 82 -12.96 0.71 11.13
CA VAL A 82 -13.95 -0.31 10.73
C VAL A 82 -14.71 -0.84 11.95
N LEU A 83 -14.02 -1.10 13.06
CA LEU A 83 -14.65 -1.54 14.32
C LEU A 83 -15.68 -0.55 14.83
N MET A 84 -15.33 0.74 14.82
CA MET A 84 -16.25 1.80 15.27
C MET A 84 -17.41 1.96 14.30
N TYR A 85 -17.18 1.90 13.00
CA TYR A 85 -18.22 1.95 11.97
C TYR A 85 -19.23 0.81 12.14
N VAL A 86 -18.75 -0.43 12.32
CA VAL A 86 -19.62 -1.60 12.56
C VAL A 86 -20.39 -1.47 13.88
N GLY A 87 -19.74 -0.96 14.92
CA GLY A 87 -20.41 -0.69 16.22
C GLY A 87 -21.58 0.28 16.07
N LEU A 88 -21.39 1.39 15.35
CA LEU A 88 -22.45 2.36 15.05
C LEU A 88 -23.56 1.76 14.20
N GLN A 89 -23.24 0.99 13.18
CA GLN A 89 -24.24 0.31 12.33
C GLN A 89 -25.10 -0.66 13.16
N ARG A 90 -24.51 -1.40 14.10
CA ARG A 90 -25.27 -2.28 15.01
C ARG A 90 -26.18 -1.50 15.94
N GLY A 91 -25.67 -0.42 16.55
CA GLY A 91 -26.47 0.46 17.39
C GLY A 91 -27.67 1.07 16.65
N ARG A 92 -27.49 1.43 15.37
CA ARG A 92 -28.57 1.91 14.49
C ARG A 92 -29.62 0.84 14.23
N ARG A 93 -29.18 -0.39 13.90
CA ARG A 93 -30.11 -1.53 13.71
C ARG A 93 -30.94 -1.81 14.96
N ALA A 94 -30.31 -1.77 16.13
CA ALA A 94 -31.02 -1.98 17.40
C ALA A 94 -32.10 -0.92 17.68
N LYS A 95 -31.94 0.28 17.10
CA LYS A 95 -32.89 1.38 17.18
C LYS A 95 -33.90 1.41 15.99
N GLY A 96 -33.90 0.41 15.11
CA GLY A 96 -34.75 0.38 13.92
C GLY A 96 -34.35 1.38 12.82
N LEU A 97 -33.16 2.00 12.91
CA LEU A 97 -32.68 2.94 11.92
C LEU A 97 -32.03 2.21 10.75
N ALA A 98 -32.00 2.87 9.57
CA ALA A 98 -31.38 2.34 8.37
C ALA A 98 -29.90 1.99 8.60
N ALA A 99 -29.58 0.71 8.47
CA ALA A 99 -28.24 0.17 8.55
C ALA A 99 -28.10 -1.00 7.54
N PRO A 100 -27.93 -0.71 6.25
CA PRO A 100 -28.00 -1.70 5.19
C PRO A 100 -26.90 -2.76 5.34
N VAL A 101 -27.25 -4.00 4.95
CA VAL A 101 -26.29 -5.09 4.86
C VAL A 101 -25.25 -4.75 3.79
N GLY A 102 -23.95 -5.05 4.05
CA GLY A 102 -22.87 -4.76 3.13
C GLY A 102 -22.31 -3.33 3.20
N ALA A 103 -22.87 -2.41 4.02
CA ALA A 103 -22.35 -1.06 4.15
C ALA A 103 -20.87 -1.02 4.57
N THR A 104 -20.43 -1.94 5.44
CA THR A 104 -19.01 -2.05 5.83
C THR A 104 -18.13 -2.45 4.66
N ALA A 105 -18.58 -3.39 3.82
CA ALA A 105 -17.85 -3.75 2.61
C ALA A 105 -17.76 -2.58 1.63
N CYS A 106 -18.85 -1.80 1.47
CA CYS A 106 -18.84 -0.58 0.65
C CYS A 106 -17.87 0.47 1.21
N PHE A 107 -17.78 0.63 2.54
CA PHE A 107 -16.80 1.52 3.17
C PHE A 107 -15.36 1.09 2.84
N VAL A 108 -15.03 -0.20 3.01
CA VAL A 108 -13.71 -0.74 2.69
C VAL A 108 -13.42 -0.64 1.19
N ALA A 109 -14.41 -0.91 0.34
CA ALA A 109 -14.28 -0.76 -1.12
C ALA A 109 -13.98 0.69 -1.51
N GLY A 110 -14.68 1.68 -0.93
CA GLY A 110 -14.40 3.10 -1.15
C GLY A 110 -12.99 3.50 -0.72
N TYR A 111 -12.52 2.95 0.39
CA TYR A 111 -11.16 3.14 0.87
C TYR A 111 -10.11 2.58 -0.11
N LEU A 112 -10.31 1.35 -0.61
CA LEU A 112 -9.40 0.75 -1.59
C LEU A 112 -9.48 1.42 -2.96
N LEU A 113 -10.64 1.95 -3.33
CA LEU A 113 -10.81 2.70 -4.59
C LEU A 113 -9.89 3.91 -4.66
N ILE A 114 -9.78 4.69 -3.58
CA ILE A 114 -8.87 5.86 -3.58
C ILE A 114 -7.41 5.41 -3.69
N TRP A 115 -7.04 4.28 -3.07
CA TRP A 115 -5.70 3.70 -3.22
C TRP A 115 -5.45 3.17 -4.64
N ALA A 116 -6.46 2.62 -5.31
CA ALA A 116 -6.35 2.24 -6.72
C ALA A 116 -6.10 3.46 -7.62
N VAL A 117 -6.79 4.58 -7.36
CA VAL A 117 -6.54 5.85 -8.08
C VAL A 117 -5.11 6.34 -7.85
N VAL A 118 -4.62 6.29 -6.60
CA VAL A 118 -3.22 6.66 -6.29
C VAL A 118 -2.24 5.73 -7.02
N GLY A 119 -2.54 4.43 -7.09
CA GLY A 119 -1.74 3.48 -7.86
C GLY A 119 -1.68 3.81 -9.36
N LEU A 120 -2.83 4.17 -9.95
CA LEU A 120 -2.88 4.60 -11.35
C LEU A 120 -2.05 5.86 -11.60
N VAL A 121 -2.11 6.83 -10.70
CA VAL A 121 -1.26 8.03 -10.77
C VAL A 121 0.22 7.65 -10.63
N GLY A 122 0.55 6.77 -9.68
CA GLY A 122 1.92 6.26 -9.51
C GLY A 122 2.44 5.55 -10.76
N TYR A 123 1.61 4.70 -11.39
CA TYR A 123 1.95 4.04 -12.66
C TYR A 123 2.24 5.05 -13.77
N ALA A 124 1.35 6.04 -13.94
CA ALA A 124 1.52 7.08 -14.95
C ALA A 124 2.81 7.90 -14.72
N VAL A 125 3.13 8.22 -13.47
CA VAL A 125 4.39 8.93 -13.13
C VAL A 125 5.62 8.08 -13.45
N LEU A 126 5.57 6.77 -13.15
CA LEU A 126 6.67 5.85 -13.46
C LEU A 126 6.88 5.71 -14.97
N GLU A 127 5.81 5.49 -15.74
CA GLU A 127 5.89 5.36 -17.20
C GLU A 127 6.39 6.66 -17.84
N LEU A 128 5.84 7.81 -17.45
CA LEU A 128 6.30 9.11 -17.92
C LEU A 128 7.77 9.35 -17.58
N GLY A 129 8.19 8.99 -16.36
CA GLY A 129 9.59 9.07 -15.95
C GLY A 129 10.49 8.23 -16.83
N ARG A 130 10.08 7.02 -17.17
CA ARG A 130 10.84 6.10 -18.04
C ARG A 130 10.96 6.60 -19.48
N GLU A 131 9.88 7.19 -20.03
CA GLU A 131 9.89 7.77 -21.39
C GLU A 131 10.80 9.02 -21.49
N LEU A 132 10.81 9.84 -20.44
CA LEU A 132 11.57 11.10 -20.42
C LEU A 132 13.04 10.91 -19.98
N ASP A 133 13.37 9.77 -19.41
CA ASP A 133 14.61 9.60 -18.65
C ASP A 133 15.87 9.62 -19.52
N GLY A 134 15.83 9.10 -20.74
CA GLY A 134 17.04 9.02 -21.57
C GLY A 134 18.28 8.45 -20.85
N GLY A 135 18.12 7.79 -19.70
CA GLY A 135 19.21 7.27 -18.83
C GLY A 135 19.70 8.23 -17.74
N PHE A 136 19.13 9.43 -17.62
CA PHE A 136 19.54 10.41 -16.59
C PHE A 136 19.24 9.93 -15.16
N PHE A 137 18.08 9.30 -14.92
CA PHE A 137 17.74 8.73 -13.63
C PHE A 137 18.26 7.31 -13.41
N ALA A 138 19.13 6.82 -14.29
CA ALA A 138 19.83 5.57 -14.05
C ALA A 138 20.56 5.64 -12.70
N TRP A 139 20.61 4.52 -11.98
CA TRP A 139 21.15 4.46 -10.62
C TRP A 139 22.56 5.04 -10.52
N ASP A 140 23.40 4.76 -11.50
CA ASP A 140 24.80 5.20 -11.55
C ASP A 140 24.97 6.71 -11.79
N HIS A 141 23.91 7.41 -12.23
CA HIS A 141 23.91 8.84 -12.47
C HIS A 141 23.13 9.58 -11.37
N ALA A 142 21.89 9.94 -11.64
CA ALA A 142 21.05 10.71 -10.71
C ALA A 142 20.13 9.86 -9.85
N GLY A 143 19.95 8.57 -10.16
CA GLY A 143 18.96 7.72 -9.50
C GLY A 143 19.12 7.62 -7.98
N LYS A 144 20.35 7.40 -7.49
CA LYS A 144 20.60 7.36 -6.04
C LYS A 144 20.32 8.70 -5.35
N TRP A 145 20.62 9.82 -6.01
CA TRP A 145 20.35 11.15 -5.47
C TRP A 145 18.88 11.49 -5.46
N THR A 146 18.15 11.04 -6.50
CA THR A 146 16.69 11.14 -6.56
C THR A 146 16.05 10.33 -5.45
N ALA A 147 16.49 9.08 -5.24
CA ALA A 147 15.98 8.23 -4.14
C ALA A 147 16.27 8.86 -2.77
N ALA A 148 17.50 9.33 -2.53
CA ALA A 148 17.88 10.03 -1.31
C ALA A 148 17.06 11.32 -1.12
N GLY A 149 16.83 12.08 -2.18
CA GLY A 149 15.99 13.28 -2.18
C GLY A 149 14.55 13.00 -1.81
N VAL A 150 13.93 11.95 -2.37
CA VAL A 150 12.56 11.51 -2.01
C VAL A 150 12.48 11.14 -0.53
N LEU A 151 13.46 10.39 -0.01
CA LEU A 151 13.53 10.03 1.42
C LEU A 151 13.68 11.26 2.32
N ALA A 152 14.54 12.22 1.92
CA ALA A 152 14.70 13.48 2.66
C ALA A 152 13.42 14.32 2.66
N VAL A 153 12.74 14.44 1.52
CA VAL A 153 11.42 15.12 1.42
C VAL A 153 10.39 14.40 2.29
N ALA A 154 10.37 13.06 2.30
CA ALA A 154 9.49 12.30 3.16
C ALA A 154 9.77 12.57 4.65
N ALA A 155 11.05 12.62 5.06
CA ALA A 155 11.44 12.97 6.43
C ALA A 155 10.98 14.38 6.84
N ILE A 156 11.11 15.36 5.94
CA ILE A 156 10.65 16.75 6.18
C ILE A 156 9.13 16.80 6.26
N TYR A 157 8.44 16.06 5.38
CA TYR A 157 6.99 16.01 5.37
C TYR A 157 6.40 15.54 6.69
N GLU A 158 7.10 14.68 7.45
CA GLU A 158 6.68 14.20 8.77
C GLU A 158 6.32 15.35 9.73
N PHE A 159 7.05 16.46 9.67
CA PHE A 159 6.83 17.62 10.54
C PHE A 159 5.86 18.65 9.98
N THR A 160 5.35 18.45 8.76
CA THR A 160 4.45 19.43 8.15
C THR A 160 3.07 19.48 8.83
N PRO A 161 2.46 20.67 8.95
CA PRO A 161 1.11 20.81 9.48
C PRO A 161 0.07 20.06 8.63
N ALA A 162 0.32 19.92 7.32
CA ALA A 162 -0.53 19.16 6.40
C ALA A 162 -0.61 17.69 6.79
N LYS A 163 0.55 17.02 7.00
CA LYS A 163 0.59 15.63 7.48
C LYS A 163 -0.10 15.51 8.83
N GLN A 164 0.20 16.39 9.78
CA GLN A 164 -0.37 16.32 11.12
C GLN A 164 -1.90 16.48 11.10
N ALA A 165 -2.44 17.35 10.24
CA ALA A 165 -3.88 17.52 10.06
C ALA A 165 -4.54 16.24 9.48
N CYS A 166 -3.92 15.63 8.46
CA CYS A 166 -4.39 14.37 7.87
C CYS A 166 -4.32 13.21 8.87
N LEU A 167 -3.20 13.07 9.57
CA LEU A 167 -2.99 12.02 10.56
C LEU A 167 -3.98 12.14 11.74
N LYS A 168 -4.27 13.35 12.21
CA LYS A 168 -5.26 13.60 13.26
C LYS A 168 -6.66 13.10 12.84
N ARG A 169 -7.06 13.33 11.61
CA ARG A 169 -8.36 12.86 11.07
C ARG A 169 -8.36 11.35 10.85
N CYS A 170 -7.26 10.78 10.38
CA CYS A 170 -7.11 9.36 10.17
C CYS A 170 -7.16 8.57 11.51
N ARG A 171 -6.61 9.14 12.60
CA ARG A 171 -6.58 8.55 13.95
C ARG A 171 -7.81 8.83 14.80
N GLY A 172 -8.73 9.67 14.34
CA GLY A 172 -9.93 10.10 15.08
C GLY A 172 -11.21 9.46 14.53
N PRO A 173 -11.45 8.13 14.69
CA PRO A 173 -12.57 7.46 14.04
C PRO A 173 -13.93 8.01 14.51
N LEU A 174 -14.08 8.37 15.78
CA LEU A 174 -15.34 8.90 16.29
C LEU A 174 -15.67 10.25 15.64
N TRP A 175 -14.70 11.17 15.64
CA TRP A 175 -14.90 12.49 15.07
C TRP A 175 -15.23 12.40 13.57
N PHE A 176 -14.49 11.56 12.84
CA PHE A 176 -14.73 11.34 11.42
C PHE A 176 -16.14 10.81 11.15
N LEU A 177 -16.56 9.77 11.90
CA LEU A 177 -17.88 9.17 11.72
C LEU A 177 -19.02 10.12 12.09
N VAL A 178 -18.85 10.98 13.08
CA VAL A 178 -19.87 11.98 13.45
C VAL A 178 -19.98 13.08 12.40
N SER A 179 -18.84 13.56 11.88
CA SER A 179 -18.83 14.68 10.90
C SER A 179 -19.20 14.26 9.48
N GLU A 180 -18.86 13.02 9.08
CA GLU A 180 -19.00 12.56 7.70
C GLU A 180 -20.11 11.51 7.52
N TRP A 181 -20.94 11.28 8.55
CA TRP A 181 -21.95 10.22 8.49
C TRP A 181 -22.91 10.41 7.32
N ARG A 182 -23.08 9.34 6.55
CA ARG A 182 -24.02 9.26 5.44
C ARG A 182 -24.71 7.90 5.46
N ASP A 183 -26.03 7.92 5.26
CA ASP A 183 -26.83 6.70 5.25
C ASP A 183 -26.74 5.97 3.90
N GLY A 184 -26.99 4.67 3.93
CA GLY A 184 -27.02 3.83 2.74
C GLY A 184 -25.65 3.26 2.34
N ARG A 185 -25.64 2.41 1.31
CA ARG A 185 -24.43 1.79 0.78
C ARG A 185 -23.53 2.79 0.05
N LEU A 186 -24.14 3.70 -0.74
CA LEU A 186 -23.40 4.77 -1.42
C LEU A 186 -22.81 5.78 -0.42
N GLY A 187 -23.56 6.06 0.67
CA GLY A 187 -23.03 6.87 1.77
C GLY A 187 -21.80 6.23 2.41
N ALA A 188 -21.84 4.92 2.65
CA ALA A 188 -20.71 4.15 3.17
C ALA A 188 -19.50 4.17 2.22
N LEU A 189 -19.72 3.97 0.92
CA LEU A 189 -18.67 4.05 -0.11
C LEU A 189 -18.01 5.44 -0.09
N ARG A 190 -18.80 6.51 -0.09
CA ARG A 190 -18.28 7.89 -0.04
C ARG A 190 -17.49 8.15 1.24
N MET A 191 -17.98 7.68 2.38
CA MET A 191 -17.23 7.78 3.65
C MET A 191 -15.89 7.05 3.55
N GLY A 192 -15.86 5.88 2.91
CA GLY A 192 -14.62 5.14 2.64
C GLY A 192 -13.64 5.92 1.77
N VAL A 193 -14.12 6.53 0.68
CA VAL A 193 -13.32 7.40 -0.21
C VAL A 193 -12.74 8.60 0.57
N VAL A 194 -13.55 9.30 1.35
CA VAL A 194 -13.09 10.45 2.14
C VAL A 194 -12.04 10.03 3.18
N HIS A 195 -12.28 8.91 3.88
CA HIS A 195 -11.31 8.37 4.83
C HIS A 195 -10.02 7.93 4.15
N GLY A 196 -10.13 7.29 2.97
CA GLY A 196 -8.99 6.94 2.13
C GLY A 196 -8.18 8.16 1.71
N GLY A 197 -8.83 9.27 1.34
CA GLY A 197 -8.17 10.54 1.01
C GLY A 197 -7.34 11.09 2.17
N TRP A 198 -7.89 11.08 3.40
CA TRP A 198 -7.12 11.46 4.59
C TRP A 198 -5.96 10.50 4.87
N CYS A 199 -6.16 9.20 4.61
CA CYS A 199 -5.11 8.20 4.74
C CYS A 199 -3.98 8.43 3.73
N VAL A 200 -4.31 8.68 2.46
CA VAL A 200 -3.32 9.07 1.44
C VAL A 200 -2.55 10.29 1.90
N GLY A 201 -3.26 11.36 2.32
CA GLY A 201 -2.61 12.59 2.79
C GLY A 201 -1.65 12.35 3.96
N CYS A 202 -1.90 11.41 4.87
CA CYS A 202 -0.98 11.16 5.97
C CYS A 202 0.21 10.26 5.64
N CYS A 203 0.15 9.43 4.58
CA CYS A 203 1.21 8.46 4.30
C CYS A 203 1.73 8.44 2.85
N TRP A 204 1.30 9.38 1.95
CA TRP A 204 1.80 9.41 0.58
C TRP A 204 3.32 9.50 0.48
N ALA A 205 3.96 10.26 1.38
CA ALA A 205 5.40 10.42 1.39
C ALA A 205 6.13 9.12 1.79
N LEU A 206 5.55 8.32 2.70
CA LEU A 206 6.04 6.98 3.03
C LEU A 206 5.86 6.02 1.84
N MET A 207 4.77 6.17 1.06
CA MET A 207 4.59 5.41 -0.17
C MET A 207 5.61 5.83 -1.24
N ALA A 208 5.90 7.14 -1.38
CA ALA A 208 6.95 7.61 -2.25
C ALA A 208 8.34 7.09 -1.83
N ALA A 209 8.61 7.05 -0.51
CA ALA A 209 9.82 6.44 0.03
C ALA A 209 9.93 4.94 -0.33
N LEU A 210 8.81 4.21 -0.32
CA LEU A 210 8.78 2.81 -0.76
C LEU A 210 9.20 2.67 -2.22
N PHE A 211 8.74 3.55 -3.12
CA PHE A 211 9.19 3.54 -4.51
C PHE A 211 10.69 3.86 -4.64
N ALA A 212 11.20 4.77 -3.83
CA ALA A 212 12.61 5.13 -3.81
C ALA A 212 13.53 4.01 -3.29
N LEU A 213 13.01 3.14 -2.41
CA LEU A 213 13.74 1.99 -1.85
C LEU A 213 13.56 0.69 -2.63
N GLY A 214 12.60 0.66 -3.55
CA GLY A 214 12.22 -0.52 -4.32
C GLY A 214 10.82 -1.00 -3.97
N ALA A 215 9.83 -0.60 -4.78
CA ALA A 215 8.41 -0.90 -4.55
C ALA A 215 8.08 -2.40 -4.60
N MET A 216 8.95 -3.22 -5.21
CA MET A 216 8.79 -4.68 -5.32
C MET A 216 9.56 -5.43 -4.22
N SER A 217 10.18 -4.72 -3.26
CA SER A 217 10.87 -5.32 -2.14
C SER A 217 9.92 -5.59 -0.98
N LEU A 218 9.69 -6.86 -0.67
CA LEU A 218 8.86 -7.27 0.47
C LEU A 218 9.41 -6.73 1.80
N PHE A 219 10.74 -6.69 1.94
CA PHE A 219 11.39 -6.14 3.13
C PHE A 219 11.00 -4.68 3.36
N TRP A 220 11.12 -3.82 2.33
CA TRP A 220 10.77 -2.40 2.44
C TRP A 220 9.29 -2.17 2.62
N MET A 221 8.44 -3.00 2.03
CA MET A 221 7.00 -2.98 2.27
C MET A 221 6.67 -3.23 3.74
N ILE A 222 7.30 -4.23 4.37
CA ILE A 222 7.12 -4.52 5.81
C ILE A 222 7.58 -3.33 6.65
N VAL A 223 8.78 -2.80 6.38
CA VAL A 223 9.32 -1.66 7.11
C VAL A 223 8.37 -0.46 7.03
N VAL A 224 7.94 -0.08 5.82
CA VAL A 224 7.02 1.05 5.62
C VAL A 224 5.66 0.78 6.27
N ALA A 225 5.13 -0.43 6.18
CA ALA A 225 3.88 -0.81 6.86
C ALA A 225 3.99 -0.65 8.38
N LEU A 226 5.12 -1.06 8.96
CA LEU A 226 5.40 -0.89 10.39
C LEU A 226 5.51 0.60 10.77
N LEU A 227 6.21 1.42 9.99
CA LEU A 227 6.29 2.86 10.22
C LEU A 227 4.90 3.52 10.21
N ILE A 228 4.05 3.17 9.24
CA ILE A 228 2.66 3.64 9.16
C ILE A 228 1.85 3.16 10.37
N ALA A 229 2.01 1.90 10.78
CA ALA A 229 1.31 1.34 11.94
C ALA A 229 1.74 2.05 13.24
N VAL A 230 3.04 2.28 13.44
CA VAL A 230 3.59 3.04 14.57
C VAL A 230 2.95 4.42 14.64
N GLU A 231 2.92 5.18 13.55
CA GLU A 231 2.31 6.49 13.53
C GLU A 231 0.81 6.48 13.80
N LYS A 232 0.08 5.49 13.30
CA LYS A 232 -1.38 5.44 13.44
C LYS A 232 -1.87 4.85 14.75
N LEU A 233 -1.15 3.91 15.33
CA LEU A 233 -1.62 3.14 16.48
C LEU A 233 -1.01 3.60 17.80
N LEU A 234 0.23 4.12 17.82
CA LEU A 234 0.86 4.55 19.06
C LEU A 234 0.27 5.85 19.61
N PRO A 235 0.08 5.94 20.92
CA PRO A 235 -0.46 7.15 21.56
C PRO A 235 0.54 8.32 21.55
N TRP A 236 1.83 8.05 21.54
CA TRP A 236 2.93 9.04 21.61
C TRP A 236 3.21 9.67 20.25
N ARG A 237 2.35 10.59 19.84
CA ARG A 237 2.38 11.18 18.49
C ARG A 237 3.71 11.81 18.12
N ALA A 238 4.23 12.69 18.97
CA ALA A 238 5.48 13.41 18.68
C ALA A 238 6.68 12.46 18.58
N ALA A 239 6.77 11.47 19.49
CA ALA A 239 7.84 10.49 19.47
C ALA A 239 7.75 9.57 18.24
N ALA A 240 6.55 9.13 17.85
CA ALA A 240 6.34 8.32 16.67
C ALA A 240 6.75 9.08 15.39
N THR A 241 6.26 10.31 15.21
CA THR A 241 6.63 11.16 14.07
C THR A 241 8.15 11.44 14.03
N ALA A 242 8.75 11.80 15.17
CA ALA A 242 10.19 12.04 15.23
C ALA A 242 11.01 10.78 14.92
N GLY A 243 10.58 9.62 15.43
CA GLY A 243 11.22 8.34 15.14
C GLY A 243 11.14 7.95 13.67
N VAL A 244 9.97 8.10 13.05
CA VAL A 244 9.79 7.84 11.60
C VAL A 244 10.65 8.80 10.78
N ALA A 245 10.64 10.10 11.10
CA ALA A 245 11.48 11.09 10.41
C ALA A 245 12.98 10.77 10.55
N ALA A 246 13.42 10.35 11.74
CA ALA A 246 14.81 9.97 11.97
C ALA A 246 15.22 8.74 11.13
N VAL A 247 14.34 7.73 11.03
CA VAL A 247 14.59 6.55 10.17
C VAL A 247 14.68 6.97 8.71
N LEU A 248 13.75 7.79 8.21
CA LEU A 248 13.77 8.28 6.82
C LEU A 248 15.02 9.13 6.53
N ALA A 249 15.42 10.00 7.46
CA ALA A 249 16.64 10.80 7.31
C ALA A 249 17.90 9.93 7.30
N ALA A 250 17.97 8.92 8.18
CA ALA A 250 19.08 7.97 8.19
C ALA A 250 19.16 7.18 6.87
N LEU A 251 18.01 6.74 6.33
CA LEU A 251 17.94 6.07 5.03
C LEU A 251 18.34 7.00 3.89
N ALA A 252 17.91 8.28 3.92
CA ALA A 252 18.31 9.27 2.91
C ALA A 252 19.85 9.44 2.88
N ILE A 253 20.46 9.56 4.05
CA ILE A 253 21.94 9.67 4.18
C ILE A 253 22.61 8.36 3.71
N GLY A 254 22.11 7.22 4.15
CA GLY A 254 22.64 5.89 3.77
C GLY A 254 22.61 5.67 2.26
N VAL A 255 21.49 5.95 1.61
CA VAL A 255 21.34 5.82 0.14
C VAL A 255 22.24 6.79 -0.60
N ALA A 256 22.43 8.01 -0.09
CA ALA A 256 23.32 9.00 -0.71
C ALA A 256 24.81 8.64 -0.58
N ALA A 257 25.24 8.21 0.61
CA ALA A 257 26.65 8.01 0.95
C ALA A 257 27.15 6.59 0.64
N ALA A 258 26.37 5.56 1.00
CA ALA A 258 26.78 4.15 0.92
C ALA A 258 25.57 3.24 0.60
N PRO A 259 25.01 3.31 -0.62
CA PRO A 259 23.81 2.55 -0.96
C PRO A 259 23.96 1.03 -0.83
N ALA A 260 25.19 0.52 -1.04
CA ALA A 260 25.49 -0.90 -0.91
C ALA A 260 25.43 -1.41 0.55
N ASP A 261 25.57 -0.52 1.52
CA ASP A 261 25.56 -0.85 2.96
C ASP A 261 24.15 -0.71 3.56
N VAL A 262 23.16 -0.22 2.79
CA VAL A 262 21.77 -0.12 3.25
C VAL A 262 21.12 -1.51 3.25
N PRO A 263 20.74 -2.06 4.42
CA PRO A 263 20.19 -3.40 4.50
C PRO A 263 18.92 -3.56 3.66
N GLY A 264 18.87 -4.58 2.82
CA GLY A 264 17.69 -4.88 2.00
C GLY A 264 17.49 -3.95 0.80
N LEU A 265 18.43 -3.06 0.49
CA LEU A 265 18.41 -2.28 -0.73
C LEU A 265 19.10 -3.06 -1.86
N THR A 266 18.32 -3.45 -2.85
CA THR A 266 18.85 -4.05 -4.08
C THR A 266 19.38 -2.92 -4.97
N VAL A 267 20.73 -2.83 -5.08
CA VAL A 267 21.36 -1.82 -5.95
C VAL A 267 21.27 -2.30 -7.39
N PRO A 268 20.59 -1.55 -8.30
CA PRO A 268 20.51 -1.92 -9.70
C PRO A 268 21.90 -1.97 -10.32
N SER A 269 22.34 -3.14 -10.80
CA SER A 269 23.58 -3.28 -11.53
C SER A 269 23.32 -3.08 -13.02
N GLY A 270 24.05 -2.18 -13.69
CA GLY A 270 23.86 -1.89 -15.13
C GLY A 270 24.02 -3.09 -16.06
N LYS A 271 24.55 -4.21 -15.57
CA LYS A 271 24.62 -5.48 -16.29
C LYS A 271 23.27 -6.20 -16.38
N SER A 272 22.38 -6.06 -15.40
CA SER A 272 21.08 -6.74 -15.39
C SER A 272 20.11 -6.21 -16.45
N MET A 273 20.19 -4.92 -16.80
CA MET A 273 19.35 -4.35 -17.87
C MET A 273 19.82 -4.74 -19.28
N MET A 274 21.12 -4.99 -19.49
CA MET A 274 21.62 -5.46 -20.78
C MET A 274 21.30 -6.93 -21.03
N ASP A 275 21.25 -7.77 -20.01
CA ASP A 275 20.93 -9.19 -20.14
C ASP A 275 19.44 -9.42 -20.46
N MET A 276 18.52 -8.63 -19.90
CA MET A 276 17.10 -8.73 -20.25
C MET A 276 16.81 -8.25 -21.68
N LYS A 277 17.55 -7.26 -22.18
CA LYS A 277 17.42 -6.81 -23.57
C LYS A 277 18.03 -7.79 -24.57
N GLY A 278 18.86 -8.72 -24.10
CA GLY A 278 19.44 -9.82 -24.89
C GLY A 278 18.52 -11.04 -25.04
N MET A 279 17.57 -11.25 -24.11
CA MET A 279 16.64 -12.38 -24.16
C MET A 279 15.49 -12.19 -25.14
N ASP A 280 15.18 -10.97 -25.56
CA ASP A 280 14.13 -10.67 -26.56
C ASP A 280 14.60 -10.78 -28.02
N LYS A 281 15.87 -11.14 -28.26
CA LYS A 281 16.30 -11.47 -29.61
C LYS A 281 16.11 -12.97 -29.82
N PRO A 282 15.19 -13.39 -30.73
CA PRO A 282 15.10 -14.77 -31.14
C PRO A 282 16.47 -15.21 -31.64
N ALA A 283 16.96 -16.33 -31.10
CA ALA A 283 18.21 -16.92 -31.55
C ALA A 283 18.18 -17.11 -33.05
N MET A 284 18.81 -16.22 -33.79
CA MET A 284 19.07 -16.47 -35.22
C MET A 284 19.96 -17.69 -35.28
N ASP A 285 19.37 -18.73 -35.81
CA ASP A 285 19.96 -20.00 -36.20
C ASP A 285 21.34 -19.80 -36.91
N LYS A 286 22.40 -19.91 -36.13
CA LYS A 286 23.77 -20.08 -36.63
C LYS A 286 24.09 -21.57 -36.67
N GLY A 287 23.52 -22.27 -37.66
CA GLY A 287 23.77 -23.70 -37.78
C GLY A 287 23.19 -24.34 -39.00
N LYS A 288 23.45 -23.79 -40.19
CA LYS A 288 23.46 -24.64 -41.41
C LYS A 288 24.89 -24.96 -41.79
N PRO A 289 25.33 -26.22 -41.67
CA PRO A 289 26.57 -26.67 -42.33
C PRO A 289 26.36 -26.61 -43.83
N ALA A 290 27.35 -26.06 -44.52
CA ALA A 290 27.42 -26.06 -45.98
C ALA A 290 27.27 -27.47 -46.49
N MET A 291 26.23 -27.74 -47.28
CA MET A 291 26.16 -28.95 -48.09
C MET A 291 27.24 -28.88 -49.17
N ASP A 292 28.21 -29.77 -49.04
CA ASP A 292 29.18 -30.11 -50.06
C ASP A 292 28.45 -30.57 -51.34
N LYS A 293 28.64 -29.86 -52.44
CA LYS A 293 28.17 -30.28 -53.76
C LYS A 293 29.15 -31.32 -54.28
N PRO A 294 28.72 -32.53 -54.65
CA PRO A 294 29.58 -33.45 -55.38
C PRO A 294 29.94 -32.91 -56.78
N ALA A 295 31.22 -32.88 -57.07
CA ALA A 295 31.74 -32.55 -58.41
C ALA A 295 31.24 -33.58 -59.37
N MET A 296 30.52 -33.14 -60.43
CA MET A 296 30.27 -33.95 -61.62
C MET A 296 31.55 -34.03 -62.40
N ASP A 297 32.12 -35.24 -62.39
CA ASP A 297 33.15 -35.63 -63.33
C ASP A 297 32.55 -35.80 -64.74
N MET A 298 32.93 -34.95 -65.66
CA MET A 298 32.64 -35.06 -67.14
C MET A 298 33.88 -35.51 -67.83
N SER A 299 34.09 -36.82 -67.88
CA SER A 299 34.97 -37.43 -68.90
C SER A 299 34.36 -38.78 -69.33
N LYS A 300 33.58 -38.81 -70.34
CA LYS A 300 33.66 -39.59 -71.58
C LYS A 300 32.36 -39.46 -72.35
#